data_d4cea0e69d6e511b1a2c1ac6ee5834f1
#
_entry.id   d4cea0e69d6e511b1a2c1ac6ee5834f1
#
_cell.length_a   1.000
_cell.length_b   1.000
_cell.length_c   1.000
_cell.angle_alpha   90.00
_cell.angle_beta   90.00
_cell.angle_gamma   90.00
#
_symmetry.space_group_name_H-M   'P 1'
#
loop_
_entity.id
_entity.type
_entity.pdbx_description
1 polymer ?
#
loop_
_entity_poly.entity_id
_entity_poly.type
_entity_poly.pdbx_seq_one_letter_code
_entity_poly.pdbx_strand_id
1 'polypeptide(L)'
;PQTGHILYANEKYQKFFKKTLEELPLSPVSLQDATETKNGLFREIYSEKENRWFDCYSTHIQWVDGRKVTLCTIYDVTDKKLYQQKIEKQANNDFLTGLYNRMRCEQDLQHFVEDTHESGGEGALLYIDLDDFKHINDGLGHQYGDILLKNISSGLKQIPGVNDNCYRMGGDEFIILISHKVYPNLHNIIDRIKAEFARPWRLKGTEYYCTMSMGVVRFPTDGDTVEELIKKADIAMYDAKCAGKNRVAYYDENVISTSFKR
;
A
#
# COMPACT_ATOMS: atom_id res chain seq x y z
N PRO A 1 -35.56 6.90 30.60
CA PRO A 1 -34.99 7.10 29.71
C PRO A 1 -34.79 6.85 28.27
N GLN A 2 -35.78 6.79 27.50
CA GLN A 2 -35.80 6.32 26.13
C GLN A 2 -36.28 7.39 25.15
N THR A 3 -36.27 8.64 25.59
CA THR A 3 -36.75 9.77 24.78
C THR A 3 -35.65 10.46 23.95
N GLY A 4 -34.38 10.03 24.15
CA GLY A 4 -33.25 10.52 23.34
C GLY A 4 -32.98 12.04 23.47
N HIS A 5 -33.49 12.73 24.50
CA HIS A 5 -33.24 14.14 24.68
C HIS A 5 -31.88 14.40 25.35
N ILE A 6 -31.16 15.40 24.84
CA ILE A 6 -29.91 15.87 25.47
C ILE A 6 -30.31 16.71 26.72
N LEU A 7 -29.83 16.25 27.89
CA LEU A 7 -30.05 16.97 29.14
C LEU A 7 -29.04 18.10 29.33
N TYR A 8 -27.83 17.90 28.85
CA TYR A 8 -26.75 18.86 28.98
C TYR A 8 -25.73 18.66 27.84
N ALA A 9 -25.21 19.75 27.31
CA ALA A 9 -24.07 19.77 26.42
C ALA A 9 -23.16 20.93 26.82
N ASN A 10 -21.85 20.71 26.88
CA ASN A 10 -20.91 21.77 27.21
C ASN A 10 -20.78 22.80 26.08
N GLU A 11 -20.27 23.98 26.40
CA GLU A 11 -20.13 25.08 25.42
C GLU A 11 -19.30 24.70 24.20
N LYS A 12 -18.25 23.87 24.39
CA LYS A 12 -17.38 23.43 23.30
C LYS A 12 -18.14 22.59 22.28
N TYR A 13 -19.00 21.69 22.75
CA TYR A 13 -19.88 20.88 21.89
C TYR A 13 -20.90 21.74 21.14
N GLN A 14 -21.55 22.68 21.83
CA GLN A 14 -22.52 23.61 21.23
C GLN A 14 -21.86 24.51 20.17
N LYS A 15 -20.69 25.08 20.47
CA LYS A 15 -19.91 25.89 19.51
C LYS A 15 -19.44 25.11 18.30
N PHE A 16 -19.04 23.85 18.50
CA PHE A 16 -18.59 23.00 17.41
C PHE A 16 -19.70 22.72 16.40
N PHE A 17 -20.86 22.33 16.87
CA PHE A 17 -22.00 22.04 16.00
C PHE A 17 -22.76 23.32 15.56
N LYS A 18 -22.41 24.47 16.09
CA LYS A 18 -23.08 25.77 15.82
C LYS A 18 -24.61 25.69 15.97
N LYS A 19 -25.08 24.94 16.98
CA LYS A 19 -26.49 24.63 17.22
C LYS A 19 -26.86 24.85 18.67
N THR A 20 -28.12 25.14 18.91
CA THR A 20 -28.69 25.16 20.25
C THR A 20 -28.85 23.75 20.82
N LEU A 21 -29.06 23.65 22.11
CA LEU A 21 -29.20 22.35 22.80
C LEU A 21 -30.31 21.47 22.20
N GLU A 22 -31.39 22.10 21.75
CA GLU A 22 -32.57 21.45 21.16
C GLU A 22 -32.34 20.94 19.74
N GLU A 23 -31.38 21.52 19.03
CA GLU A 23 -31.06 21.19 17.64
C GLU A 23 -29.86 20.23 17.52
N LEU A 24 -29.19 19.93 18.63
CA LEU A 24 -28.04 19.04 18.62
C LEU A 24 -28.48 17.61 18.26
N PRO A 25 -27.68 16.88 17.46
CA PRO A 25 -27.97 15.51 17.14
C PRO A 25 -27.98 14.66 18.42
N LEU A 26 -29.04 13.86 18.61
CA LEU A 26 -29.32 13.07 19.81
C LEU A 26 -28.27 12.05 20.19
N SER A 27 -27.46 11.64 19.30
CA SER A 27 -26.20 10.93 19.47
C SER A 27 -25.55 10.76 18.09
N PRO A 28 -24.29 11.07 17.92
CA PRO A 28 -23.58 10.68 16.69
C PRO A 28 -23.36 9.17 16.62
N VAL A 29 -23.81 8.40 17.63
CA VAL A 29 -23.50 6.97 17.79
C VAL A 29 -24.77 6.15 17.79
N SER A 30 -25.06 5.43 16.70
CA SER A 30 -25.93 4.25 16.81
C SER A 30 -25.13 3.18 17.59
N LEU A 31 -25.77 2.60 18.62
CA LEU A 31 -25.09 1.64 19.52
C LEU A 31 -24.74 0.29 18.86
N GLN A 32 -25.12 0.10 17.58
CA GLN A 32 -25.01 -1.20 16.90
C GLN A 32 -23.58 -1.63 16.56
N ASP A 33 -22.63 -0.68 16.45
CA ASP A 33 -21.25 -0.97 16.05
C ASP A 33 -20.21 -0.51 17.09
N ALA A 34 -20.62 -0.34 18.34
CA ALA A 34 -19.72 0.11 19.40
C ALA A 34 -18.98 -1.08 20.02
N THR A 35 -17.69 -0.90 20.26
CA THR A 35 -16.86 -1.88 20.98
C THR A 35 -17.02 -1.68 22.48
N GLU A 36 -17.29 -2.76 23.20
CA GLU A 36 -17.36 -2.75 24.67
C GLU A 36 -15.94 -2.63 25.26
N THR A 37 -15.77 -1.67 26.15
CA THR A 37 -14.50 -1.42 26.86
C THR A 37 -14.72 -1.52 28.36
N LYS A 38 -13.65 -1.59 29.15
CA LYS A 38 -13.72 -1.58 30.63
C LYS A 38 -14.45 -0.37 31.21
N ASN A 39 -14.53 0.74 30.46
CA ASN A 39 -15.11 2.03 30.91
C ASN A 39 -16.40 2.39 30.16
N GLY A 40 -17.01 1.48 29.43
CA GLY A 40 -18.23 1.74 28.64
C GLY A 40 -18.09 1.37 27.17
N LEU A 41 -18.90 1.98 26.32
CA LEU A 41 -18.87 1.75 24.87
C LEU A 41 -17.95 2.76 24.19
N PHE A 42 -17.13 2.28 23.25
CA PHE A 42 -16.26 3.09 22.42
C PHE A 42 -16.66 2.95 20.95
N ARG A 43 -16.61 4.05 20.22
CA ARG A 43 -16.76 4.07 18.77
C ARG A 43 -15.96 5.17 18.14
N GLU A 44 -15.29 4.86 17.03
CA GLU A 44 -14.69 5.84 16.13
C GLU A 44 -15.66 6.19 15.01
N ILE A 45 -15.84 7.48 14.71
CA ILE A 45 -16.78 7.96 13.71
C ILE A 45 -16.08 8.95 12.78
N TYR A 46 -16.28 8.77 11.47
CA TYR A 46 -15.97 9.79 10.49
C TYR A 46 -17.27 10.55 10.13
N SER A 47 -17.25 11.87 10.29
CA SER A 47 -18.34 12.74 9.89
C SER A 47 -18.04 13.34 8.50
N GLU A 48 -18.74 12.87 7.47
CA GLU A 48 -18.60 13.41 6.11
C GLU A 48 -18.96 14.91 6.07
N LYS A 49 -19.98 15.31 6.82
CA LYS A 49 -20.45 16.70 6.87
C LYS A 49 -19.40 17.66 7.40
N GLU A 50 -18.68 17.26 8.44
CA GLU A 50 -17.65 18.08 9.09
C GLU A 50 -16.25 17.78 8.54
N ASN A 51 -16.10 16.69 7.74
CA ASN A 51 -14.83 16.14 7.26
C ASN A 51 -13.85 15.91 8.41
N ARG A 52 -14.33 15.23 9.48
CA ARG A 52 -13.59 15.03 10.73
C ARG A 52 -13.80 13.66 11.33
N TRP A 53 -12.77 13.21 12.05
CA TRP A 53 -12.78 11.98 12.84
C TRP A 53 -13.03 12.27 14.30
N PHE A 54 -13.89 11.46 14.93
CA PHE A 54 -14.26 11.58 16.33
C PHE A 54 -14.12 10.25 17.06
N ASP A 55 -13.50 10.29 18.24
CA ASP A 55 -13.55 9.21 19.22
C ASP A 55 -14.73 9.48 20.18
N CYS A 56 -15.69 8.58 20.20
CA CYS A 56 -16.89 8.71 21.01
C CYS A 56 -16.89 7.64 22.11
N TYR A 57 -16.95 8.07 23.34
CA TYR A 57 -17.05 7.22 24.53
C TYR A 57 -18.41 7.40 25.18
N SER A 58 -19.11 6.32 25.51
CA SER A 58 -20.41 6.37 26.18
C SER A 58 -20.41 5.48 27.41
N THR A 59 -20.81 6.03 28.53
CA THR A 59 -20.96 5.29 29.79
C THR A 59 -22.24 5.67 30.51
N HIS A 60 -22.78 4.76 31.31
CA HIS A 60 -23.95 5.04 32.15
C HIS A 60 -23.50 5.64 33.48
N ILE A 61 -24.09 6.75 33.84
CA ILE A 61 -23.87 7.41 35.13
C ILE A 61 -25.20 7.67 35.84
N GLN A 62 -25.13 7.86 37.14
CA GLN A 62 -26.27 8.33 37.91
C GLN A 62 -26.28 9.85 37.97
N TRP A 63 -27.34 10.48 37.49
CA TRP A 63 -27.52 11.92 37.53
C TRP A 63 -27.84 12.42 38.94
N VAL A 64 -27.73 13.71 39.18
CA VAL A 64 -27.94 14.34 40.51
C VAL A 64 -29.33 14.10 41.11
N ASP A 65 -30.32 13.79 40.30
CA ASP A 65 -31.68 13.45 40.73
C ASP A 65 -31.93 11.95 40.82
N GLY A 66 -30.89 11.11 40.75
CA GLY A 66 -30.95 9.64 40.88
C GLY A 66 -31.27 8.90 39.59
N ARG A 67 -31.58 9.59 38.49
CA ARG A 67 -31.85 8.93 37.18
C ARG A 67 -30.55 8.38 36.57
N LYS A 68 -30.65 7.24 35.86
CA LYS A 68 -29.57 6.77 34.99
C LYS A 68 -29.58 7.55 33.68
N VAL A 69 -28.43 8.12 33.33
CA VAL A 69 -28.24 8.83 32.07
C VAL A 69 -26.99 8.31 31.38
N THR A 70 -26.90 8.49 30.09
CA THR A 70 -25.69 8.17 29.30
C THR A 70 -24.85 9.41 29.16
N LEU A 71 -23.63 9.37 29.68
CA LEU A 71 -22.60 10.38 29.41
C LEU A 71 -21.88 10.00 28.13
N CYS A 72 -21.93 10.90 27.13
CA CYS A 72 -21.17 10.75 25.90
C CYS A 72 -20.04 11.78 25.88
N THR A 73 -18.81 11.31 25.70
CA THR A 73 -17.63 12.18 25.53
C THR A 73 -17.12 12.04 24.12
N ILE A 74 -16.95 13.14 23.42
CA ILE A 74 -16.53 13.16 22.02
C ILE A 74 -15.22 13.95 21.93
N TYR A 75 -14.22 13.32 21.33
CA TYR A 75 -12.91 13.91 21.04
C TYR A 75 -12.75 14.04 19.54
N ASP A 76 -12.42 15.24 19.06
CA ASP A 76 -11.96 15.44 17.70
C ASP A 76 -10.53 14.87 17.61
N VAL A 77 -10.35 13.81 16.83
CA VAL A 77 -9.08 13.12 16.63
C VAL A 77 -8.57 13.26 15.19
N THR A 78 -9.13 14.21 14.43
CA THR A 78 -8.81 14.44 13.03
C THR A 78 -7.32 14.66 12.80
N ASP A 79 -6.71 15.58 13.54
CA ASP A 79 -5.28 15.87 13.41
C ASP A 79 -4.43 14.66 13.75
N LYS A 80 -4.79 13.92 14.81
CA LYS A 80 -4.11 12.68 15.19
C LYS A 80 -4.18 11.64 14.08
N LYS A 81 -5.36 11.44 13.47
CA LYS A 81 -5.55 10.51 12.35
C LYS A 81 -4.77 10.90 11.10
N LEU A 82 -4.83 12.16 10.73
CA LEU A 82 -4.06 12.68 9.59
C LEU A 82 -2.56 12.52 9.81
N TYR A 83 -2.10 12.77 11.05
CA TYR A 83 -0.69 12.59 11.39
C TYR A 83 -0.27 11.12 11.36
N GLN A 84 -1.11 10.21 11.87
CA GLN A 84 -0.89 8.78 11.78
C GLN A 84 -0.80 8.30 10.32
N GLN A 85 -1.78 8.67 9.49
CA GLN A 85 -1.78 8.33 8.05
C GLN A 85 -0.55 8.87 7.33
N LYS A 86 -0.09 10.08 7.69
CA LYS A 86 1.12 10.66 7.13
C LYS A 86 2.37 9.87 7.52
N ILE A 87 2.48 9.47 8.79
CA ILE A 87 3.59 8.64 9.28
C ILE A 87 3.58 7.27 8.59
N GLU A 88 2.43 6.60 8.52
CA GLU A 88 2.26 5.32 7.84
C GLU A 88 2.66 5.42 6.35
N LYS A 89 2.21 6.47 5.68
CA LYS A 89 2.59 6.72 4.29
C LYS A 89 4.09 6.96 4.14
N GLN A 90 4.71 7.71 5.04
CA GLN A 90 6.16 7.94 5.02
C GLN A 90 6.95 6.67 5.34
N ALA A 91 6.45 5.82 6.24
CA ALA A 91 7.09 4.56 6.61
C ALA A 91 6.99 3.49 5.50
N ASN A 92 5.90 3.47 4.74
CA ASN A 92 5.58 2.40 3.81
C ASN A 92 5.81 2.73 2.34
N ASN A 93 6.02 4.00 1.98
CA ASN A 93 6.16 4.42 0.59
C ASN A 93 7.55 4.96 0.27
N ASP A 94 7.97 4.78 -0.98
CA ASP A 94 9.10 5.49 -1.57
C ASP A 94 8.74 6.95 -1.83
N PHE A 95 9.53 7.86 -1.32
CA PHE A 95 9.23 9.31 -1.36
C PHE A 95 9.28 9.91 -2.77
N LEU A 96 10.08 9.31 -3.69
CA LEU A 96 10.24 9.81 -5.04
C LEU A 96 9.07 9.42 -5.94
N THR A 97 8.71 8.14 -5.91
CA THR A 97 7.75 7.53 -6.85
C THR A 97 6.34 7.39 -6.28
N GLY A 98 6.21 7.40 -4.94
CA GLY A 98 4.96 7.13 -4.24
C GLY A 98 4.47 5.69 -4.36
N LEU A 99 5.32 4.77 -4.88
CA LEU A 99 5.12 3.34 -4.75
C LEU A 99 5.34 2.90 -3.30
N TYR A 100 4.95 1.69 -2.97
CA TYR A 100 5.40 1.10 -1.70
C TYR A 100 6.91 0.89 -1.70
N ASN A 101 7.52 0.95 -0.53
CA ASN A 101 8.94 0.78 -0.34
C ASN A 101 9.32 -0.69 -0.06
N ARG A 102 10.61 -0.95 0.12
CA ARG A 102 11.16 -2.26 0.42
C ARG A 102 10.54 -2.90 1.67
N MET A 103 10.41 -2.14 2.75
CA MET A 103 9.85 -2.68 4.01
C MET A 103 8.42 -3.17 3.81
N ARG A 104 7.59 -2.41 3.09
CA ARG A 104 6.22 -2.82 2.79
C ARG A 104 6.19 -4.03 1.84
N CYS A 105 7.10 -4.11 0.87
CA CYS A 105 7.24 -5.27 -0.01
C CYS A 105 7.47 -6.56 0.77
N GLU A 106 8.41 -6.54 1.70
CA GLU A 106 8.76 -7.73 2.51
C GLU A 106 7.58 -8.18 3.39
N GLN A 107 6.83 -7.25 3.97
CA GLN A 107 5.62 -7.55 4.75
C GLN A 107 4.50 -8.15 3.88
N ASP A 108 4.22 -7.53 2.73
CA ASP A 108 3.16 -7.99 1.85
C ASP A 108 3.52 -9.34 1.20
N LEU A 109 4.78 -9.58 0.86
CA LEU A 109 5.25 -10.86 0.35
C LEU A 109 5.04 -11.99 1.37
N GLN A 110 5.34 -11.73 2.65
CA GLN A 110 5.08 -12.68 3.72
C GLN A 110 3.60 -13.08 3.76
N HIS A 111 2.69 -12.10 3.72
CA HIS A 111 1.25 -12.37 3.68
C HIS A 111 0.82 -13.13 2.42
N PHE A 112 1.39 -12.82 1.26
CA PHE A 112 1.06 -13.51 0.02
C PHE A 112 1.50 -14.96 0.03
N VAL A 113 2.65 -15.26 0.62
CA VAL A 113 3.12 -16.64 0.82
C VAL A 113 2.18 -17.40 1.75
N GLU A 114 1.79 -16.80 2.87
CA GLU A 114 0.84 -17.38 3.83
C GLU A 114 -0.52 -17.67 3.17
N ASP A 115 -1.11 -16.69 2.47
CA ASP A 115 -2.37 -16.84 1.72
C ASP A 115 -2.29 -17.95 0.66
N THR A 116 -1.14 -18.10 0.03
CA THR A 116 -0.91 -19.12 -1.00
C THR A 116 -0.88 -20.52 -0.39
N HIS A 117 -0.24 -20.67 0.77
CA HIS A 117 -0.26 -21.94 1.51
C HIS A 117 -1.67 -22.32 1.97
N GLU A 118 -2.45 -21.36 2.47
CA GLU A 118 -3.81 -21.61 2.92
C GLU A 118 -4.77 -21.95 1.77
N SER A 119 -4.62 -21.27 0.63
CA SER A 119 -5.49 -21.47 -0.54
C SER A 119 -5.10 -22.68 -1.41
N GLY A 120 -3.87 -23.20 -1.27
CA GLY A 120 -3.29 -24.20 -2.16
C GLY A 120 -3.05 -23.68 -3.59
N GLY A 121 -2.99 -22.35 -3.77
CA GLY A 121 -2.74 -21.70 -5.05
C GLY A 121 -1.26 -21.49 -5.35
N GLU A 122 -0.98 -20.63 -6.30
CA GLU A 122 0.36 -20.17 -6.67
C GLU A 122 0.39 -18.64 -6.73
N GLY A 123 1.53 -18.05 -6.39
CA GLY A 123 1.80 -16.63 -6.56
C GLY A 123 3.12 -16.40 -7.28
N ALA A 124 3.43 -15.17 -7.63
CA ALA A 124 4.71 -14.83 -8.24
C ALA A 124 5.27 -13.50 -7.72
N LEU A 125 6.60 -13.41 -7.71
CA LEU A 125 7.35 -12.19 -7.52
C LEU A 125 8.12 -11.88 -8.80
N LEU A 126 7.94 -10.68 -9.32
CA LEU A 126 8.65 -10.16 -10.48
C LEU A 126 9.64 -9.11 -10.00
N TYR A 127 10.94 -9.37 -10.16
CA TYR A 127 12.01 -8.43 -9.85
C TYR A 127 12.45 -7.73 -11.14
N ILE A 128 12.38 -6.42 -11.18
CA ILE A 128 12.63 -5.59 -12.37
C ILE A 128 13.75 -4.62 -12.06
N ASP A 129 14.70 -4.52 -12.99
CA ASP A 129 15.76 -3.51 -12.99
C ASP A 129 15.80 -2.80 -14.34
N LEU A 130 15.96 -1.48 -14.32
CA LEU A 130 16.01 -0.66 -15.54
C LEU A 130 17.37 -0.78 -16.21
N ASP A 131 17.35 -1.25 -17.45
CA ASP A 131 18.58 -1.39 -18.22
C ASP A 131 19.20 -0.02 -18.52
N ASP A 132 20.50 0.10 -18.25
CA ASP A 132 21.31 1.28 -18.56
C ASP A 132 20.82 2.61 -17.94
N PHE A 133 20.03 2.55 -16.85
CA PHE A 133 19.50 3.73 -16.15
C PHE A 133 20.60 4.71 -15.73
N LYS A 134 21.77 4.19 -15.35
CA LYS A 134 22.93 5.04 -15.04
C LYS A 134 23.33 5.94 -16.21
N HIS A 135 23.29 5.44 -17.45
CA HIS A 135 23.62 6.26 -18.63
C HIS A 135 22.63 7.42 -18.82
N ILE A 136 21.37 7.26 -18.45
CA ILE A 136 20.38 8.34 -18.47
C ILE A 136 20.76 9.40 -17.44
N ASN A 137 21.12 9.01 -16.23
CA ASN A 137 21.59 9.92 -15.19
C ASN A 137 22.87 10.66 -15.58
N ASP A 138 23.85 9.92 -16.11
CA ASP A 138 25.15 10.50 -16.51
C ASP A 138 25.01 11.43 -17.72
N GLY A 139 24.10 11.12 -18.65
CA GLY A 139 23.90 11.90 -19.88
C GLY A 139 22.96 13.09 -19.73
N LEU A 140 21.86 12.95 -18.99
CA LEU A 140 20.82 13.98 -18.84
C LEU A 140 20.80 14.64 -17.46
N GLY A 141 21.37 13.99 -16.46
CA GLY A 141 21.34 14.42 -15.07
C GLY A 141 20.26 13.71 -14.25
N HIS A 142 20.51 13.59 -12.93
CA HIS A 142 19.64 12.87 -11.97
C HIS A 142 18.19 13.35 -11.97
N GLN A 143 17.92 14.62 -12.26
CA GLN A 143 16.55 15.15 -12.35
C GLN A 143 15.71 14.44 -13.42
N TYR A 144 16.32 14.06 -14.54
CA TYR A 144 15.63 13.33 -15.62
C TYR A 144 15.48 11.85 -15.29
N GLY A 145 16.45 11.25 -14.59
CA GLY A 145 16.29 9.92 -14.00
C GLY A 145 15.12 9.85 -13.03
N ASP A 146 14.98 10.86 -12.17
CA ASP A 146 13.85 10.97 -11.24
C ASP A 146 12.50 11.09 -11.96
N ILE A 147 12.44 11.86 -13.04
CA ILE A 147 11.25 12.00 -13.89
C ILE A 147 10.93 10.65 -14.56
N LEU A 148 11.93 9.95 -15.07
CA LEU A 148 11.75 8.62 -15.67
C LEU A 148 11.20 7.62 -14.66
N LEU A 149 11.77 7.55 -13.45
CA LEU A 149 11.29 6.67 -12.37
C LEU A 149 9.84 6.96 -12.00
N LYS A 150 9.45 8.24 -11.91
CA LYS A 150 8.05 8.64 -11.66
C LYS A 150 7.10 8.21 -12.77
N ASN A 151 7.52 8.39 -14.04
CA ASN A 151 6.72 8.01 -15.19
C ASN A 151 6.52 6.50 -15.27
N ILE A 152 7.60 5.72 -15.10
CA ILE A 152 7.54 4.25 -15.04
C ILE A 152 6.61 3.80 -13.91
N SER A 153 6.77 4.35 -12.72
CA SER A 153 5.92 4.03 -11.57
C SER A 153 4.45 4.31 -11.84
N SER A 154 4.15 5.44 -12.50
CA SER A 154 2.79 5.78 -12.89
C SER A 154 2.23 4.81 -13.94
N GLY A 155 3.04 4.41 -14.91
CA GLY A 155 2.65 3.43 -15.94
C GLY A 155 2.36 2.05 -15.34
N LEU A 156 3.25 1.56 -14.48
CA LEU A 156 3.07 0.26 -13.79
C LEU A 156 1.79 0.23 -12.95
N LYS A 157 1.48 1.29 -12.23
CA LYS A 157 0.23 1.41 -11.45
C LYS A 157 -1.04 1.33 -12.28
N GLN A 158 -1.00 1.62 -13.58
CA GLN A 158 -2.17 1.54 -14.46
C GLN A 158 -2.42 0.12 -14.98
N ILE A 159 -1.51 -0.82 -14.76
CA ILE A 159 -1.67 -2.20 -15.20
C ILE A 159 -2.59 -2.93 -14.22
N PRO A 160 -3.75 -3.47 -14.68
CA PRO A 160 -4.64 -4.22 -13.83
C PRO A 160 -3.96 -5.43 -13.18
N GLY A 161 -4.10 -5.55 -11.86
CA GLY A 161 -3.45 -6.58 -11.06
C GLY A 161 -2.05 -6.21 -10.53
N VAL A 162 -1.52 -5.04 -10.90
CA VAL A 162 -0.22 -4.51 -10.44
C VAL A 162 -0.37 -3.32 -9.50
N ASN A 163 -1.39 -2.48 -9.68
CA ASN A 163 -1.58 -1.16 -9.07
C ASN A 163 -1.24 -1.08 -7.58
N ASP A 164 -1.75 -2.02 -6.76
CA ASP A 164 -1.56 -2.01 -5.31
C ASP A 164 -0.41 -2.91 -4.82
N ASN A 165 0.26 -3.59 -5.75
CA ASN A 165 1.29 -4.60 -5.46
C ASN A 165 2.59 -4.29 -6.21
N CYS A 166 2.90 -3.01 -6.36
CA CYS A 166 4.11 -2.51 -7.01
C CYS A 166 4.97 -1.74 -6.01
N TYR A 167 6.23 -2.11 -5.93
CA TYR A 167 7.19 -1.66 -4.92
C TYR A 167 8.46 -1.14 -5.59
N ARG A 168 9.09 -0.12 -4.99
CA ARG A 168 10.44 0.30 -5.36
C ARG A 168 11.41 -0.12 -4.26
N MET A 169 12.40 -0.91 -4.64
CA MET A 169 13.41 -1.46 -3.70
C MET A 169 14.52 -0.46 -3.41
N GLY A 170 14.79 0.43 -4.34
CA GLY A 170 15.81 1.47 -4.32
C GLY A 170 16.38 1.70 -5.72
N GLY A 171 17.07 2.82 -5.94
CA GLY A 171 17.68 3.08 -7.24
C GLY A 171 16.70 2.92 -8.42
N ASP A 172 16.98 1.97 -9.28
CA ASP A 172 16.26 1.59 -10.50
C ASP A 172 15.57 0.22 -10.40
N GLU A 173 15.44 -0.32 -9.18
CA GLU A 173 14.88 -1.64 -8.90
C GLU A 173 13.43 -1.57 -8.42
N PHE A 174 12.59 -2.42 -9.03
CA PHE A 174 11.17 -2.56 -8.68
C PHE A 174 10.81 -4.02 -8.42
N ILE A 175 9.82 -4.24 -7.57
CA ILE A 175 9.18 -5.55 -7.40
C ILE A 175 7.69 -5.41 -7.66
N ILE A 176 7.10 -6.44 -8.27
CA ILE A 176 5.67 -6.62 -8.42
C ILE A 176 5.31 -7.96 -7.81
N LEU A 177 4.33 -7.96 -6.90
CA LEU A 177 3.80 -9.17 -6.29
C LEU A 177 2.49 -9.57 -6.96
N ILE A 178 2.37 -10.83 -7.31
CA ILE A 178 1.18 -11.42 -7.94
C ILE A 178 0.57 -12.42 -6.96
N SER A 179 -0.61 -12.10 -6.45
CA SER A 179 -1.34 -12.98 -5.53
C SER A 179 -1.90 -14.21 -6.25
N HIS A 180 -2.23 -15.25 -5.50
CA HIS A 180 -2.86 -16.48 -6.05
C HIS A 180 -4.12 -16.19 -6.86
N LYS A 181 -4.90 -15.17 -6.53
CA LYS A 181 -6.11 -14.77 -7.24
C LYS A 181 -5.84 -14.21 -8.63
N VAL A 182 -4.68 -13.58 -8.81
CA VAL A 182 -4.27 -12.90 -10.04
C VAL A 182 -3.29 -13.74 -10.85
N TYR A 183 -2.65 -14.72 -10.24
CA TYR A 183 -1.65 -15.61 -10.84
C TYR A 183 -2.08 -16.26 -12.19
N PRO A 184 -3.33 -16.69 -12.40
CA PRO A 184 -3.75 -17.19 -13.71
C PRO A 184 -3.53 -16.20 -14.86
N ASN A 185 -3.43 -14.91 -14.58
CA ASN A 185 -3.17 -13.85 -15.55
C ASN A 185 -1.68 -13.43 -15.64
N LEU A 186 -0.77 -14.16 -15.01
CA LEU A 186 0.65 -13.78 -14.90
C LEU A 186 1.28 -13.45 -16.26
N HIS A 187 1.09 -14.27 -17.28
CA HIS A 187 1.66 -14.03 -18.60
C HIS A 187 1.14 -12.74 -19.23
N ASN A 188 -0.17 -12.48 -19.14
CA ASN A 188 -0.76 -11.24 -19.66
C ASN A 188 -0.22 -10.00 -18.91
N ILE A 189 -0.01 -10.11 -17.60
CA ILE A 189 0.57 -9.02 -16.80
C ILE A 189 2.02 -8.76 -17.24
N ILE A 190 2.84 -9.80 -17.40
CA ILE A 190 4.21 -9.69 -17.91
C ILE A 190 4.23 -9.02 -19.28
N ASP A 191 3.35 -9.43 -20.21
CA ASP A 191 3.28 -8.84 -21.53
C ASP A 191 2.86 -7.37 -21.50
N ARG A 192 1.96 -6.98 -20.61
CA ARG A 192 1.60 -5.57 -20.40
C ARG A 192 2.75 -4.77 -19.83
N ILE A 193 3.51 -5.32 -18.89
CA ILE A 193 4.71 -4.66 -18.36
C ILE A 193 5.73 -4.47 -19.49
N LYS A 194 6.00 -5.51 -20.29
CA LYS A 194 6.90 -5.40 -21.46
C LYS A 194 6.43 -4.32 -22.45
N ALA A 195 5.12 -4.26 -22.72
CA ALA A 195 4.54 -3.24 -23.60
C ALA A 195 4.73 -1.83 -23.05
N GLU A 196 4.68 -1.65 -21.72
CA GLU A 196 4.96 -0.36 -21.08
C GLU A 196 6.40 0.11 -21.34
N PHE A 197 7.36 -0.81 -21.28
CA PHE A 197 8.78 -0.52 -21.55
C PHE A 197 9.15 -0.49 -23.05
N ALA A 198 8.29 -0.96 -23.93
CA ALA A 198 8.53 -0.89 -25.37
C ALA A 198 8.27 0.49 -25.98
N ARG A 199 7.60 1.38 -25.26
CA ARG A 199 7.29 2.74 -25.71
C ARG A 199 8.33 3.76 -25.23
N PRO A 200 8.53 4.85 -25.99
CA PRO A 200 9.47 5.88 -25.58
C PRO A 200 8.95 6.70 -24.41
N TRP A 201 9.89 7.14 -23.58
CA TRP A 201 9.66 8.08 -22.47
C TRP A 201 10.06 9.49 -22.89
N ARG A 202 9.18 10.48 -22.71
CA ARG A 202 9.50 11.87 -23.01
C ARG A 202 10.29 12.52 -21.89
N LEU A 203 11.58 12.79 -22.14
CA LEU A 203 12.48 13.49 -21.23
C LEU A 203 13.05 14.70 -21.95
N LYS A 204 12.95 15.90 -21.36
CA LYS A 204 13.48 17.16 -21.96
C LYS A 204 13.01 17.42 -23.39
N GLY A 205 11.78 17.02 -23.72
CA GLY A 205 11.24 17.18 -25.08
C GLY A 205 11.73 16.16 -26.12
N THR A 206 12.61 15.23 -25.73
CA THR A 206 13.14 14.16 -26.56
C THR A 206 12.61 12.82 -26.11
N GLU A 207 12.48 11.87 -27.03
CA GLU A 207 12.09 10.50 -26.76
C GLU A 207 13.29 9.64 -26.40
N TYR A 208 13.19 8.94 -25.27
CA TYR A 208 14.19 8.01 -24.76
C TYR A 208 13.59 6.63 -24.59
N TYR A 209 14.34 5.63 -24.96
CA TYR A 209 13.98 4.23 -24.71
C TYR A 209 14.74 3.74 -23.47
N CYS A 210 14.02 3.19 -22.52
CA CYS A 210 14.58 2.53 -21.36
C CYS A 210 13.95 1.14 -21.29
N THR A 211 14.76 0.12 -21.48
CA THR A 211 14.32 -1.29 -21.36
C THR A 211 14.47 -1.78 -19.92
N MET A 212 14.02 -2.99 -19.65
CA MET A 212 14.14 -3.61 -18.34
C MET A 212 14.54 -5.06 -18.45
N SER A 213 15.26 -5.53 -17.46
CA SER A 213 15.52 -6.94 -17.19
C SER A 213 14.65 -7.39 -16.03
N MET A 214 13.97 -8.53 -16.17
CA MET A 214 13.02 -9.02 -15.19
C MET A 214 13.33 -10.46 -14.81
N GLY A 215 13.41 -10.73 -13.49
CA GLY A 215 13.44 -12.06 -12.92
C GLY A 215 12.08 -12.44 -12.36
N VAL A 216 11.62 -13.66 -12.59
CA VAL A 216 10.35 -14.18 -12.11
C VAL A 216 10.60 -15.42 -11.26
N VAL A 217 10.06 -15.41 -10.04
CA VAL A 217 9.97 -16.57 -9.16
C VAL A 217 8.53 -16.85 -8.80
N ARG A 218 8.20 -18.10 -8.57
CA ARG A 218 6.86 -18.57 -8.21
C ARG A 218 6.89 -19.12 -6.79
N PHE A 219 5.88 -18.84 -6.04
CA PHE A 219 5.72 -19.43 -4.72
C PHE A 219 4.42 -20.24 -4.63
N PRO A 220 4.42 -21.41 -3.96
CA PRO A 220 5.54 -21.98 -3.20
C PRO A 220 6.58 -22.74 -4.03
N THR A 221 6.43 -22.86 -5.35
CA THR A 221 7.23 -23.73 -6.24
C THR A 221 8.74 -23.45 -6.16
N ASP A 222 9.14 -22.18 -6.23
CA ASP A 222 10.53 -21.75 -6.28
C ASP A 222 11.07 -21.38 -4.88
N GLY A 223 10.23 -21.31 -3.85
CA GLY A 223 10.55 -20.99 -2.47
C GLY A 223 9.32 -20.57 -1.68
N ASP A 224 9.47 -20.48 -0.35
CA ASP A 224 8.38 -20.16 0.57
C ASP A 224 8.78 -19.18 1.68
N THR A 225 9.98 -18.62 1.62
CA THR A 225 10.41 -17.55 2.52
C THR A 225 10.69 -16.26 1.75
N VAL A 226 10.45 -15.12 2.40
CA VAL A 226 10.66 -13.79 1.81
C VAL A 226 12.09 -13.62 1.31
N GLU A 227 13.06 -13.99 2.13
CA GLU A 227 14.49 -13.83 1.81
C GLU A 227 14.90 -14.69 0.60
N GLU A 228 14.45 -15.94 0.58
CA GLU A 228 14.74 -16.88 -0.51
C GLU A 228 14.13 -16.41 -1.83
N LEU A 229 12.86 -16.00 -1.83
CA LEU A 229 12.15 -15.55 -3.02
C LEU A 229 12.77 -14.29 -3.62
N ILE A 230 13.10 -13.28 -2.79
CA ILE A 230 13.76 -12.07 -3.26
C ILE A 230 15.13 -12.38 -3.85
N LYS A 231 15.92 -13.22 -3.18
CA LYS A 231 17.25 -13.63 -3.67
C LYS A 231 17.17 -14.39 -4.99
N LYS A 232 16.24 -15.34 -5.12
CA LYS A 232 16.07 -16.13 -6.35
C LYS A 232 15.57 -15.26 -7.51
N ALA A 233 14.69 -14.29 -7.26
CA ALA A 233 14.23 -13.36 -8.26
C ALA A 233 15.34 -12.42 -8.75
N ASP A 234 16.20 -11.94 -7.83
CA ASP A 234 17.39 -11.14 -8.18
C ASP A 234 18.37 -11.95 -9.06
N ILE A 235 18.63 -13.23 -8.73
CA ILE A 235 19.43 -14.12 -9.57
C ILE A 235 18.84 -14.24 -10.97
N ALA A 236 17.55 -14.52 -11.10
CA ALA A 236 16.87 -14.64 -12.39
C ALA A 236 16.92 -13.31 -13.18
N MET A 237 16.75 -12.18 -12.52
CA MET A 237 16.87 -10.85 -13.14
C MET A 237 18.31 -10.60 -13.64
N TYR A 238 19.31 -11.00 -12.87
CA TYR A 238 20.71 -10.91 -13.28
C TYR A 238 21.01 -11.80 -14.50
N ASP A 239 20.44 -13.01 -14.57
CA ASP A 239 20.53 -13.88 -15.74
C ASP A 239 19.91 -13.23 -16.98
N ALA A 240 18.79 -12.53 -16.83
CA ALA A 240 18.18 -11.74 -17.91
C ALA A 240 19.16 -10.65 -18.41
N LYS A 241 19.85 -9.95 -17.51
CA LYS A 241 20.88 -8.95 -17.86
C LYS A 241 22.05 -9.58 -18.61
N CYS A 242 22.59 -10.69 -18.10
CA CYS A 242 23.72 -11.39 -18.72
C CYS A 242 23.38 -11.97 -20.10
N ALA A 243 22.15 -12.39 -20.30
CA ALA A 243 21.67 -12.92 -21.58
C ALA A 243 21.40 -11.83 -22.66
N GLY A 244 21.67 -10.56 -22.35
CA GLY A 244 21.59 -9.45 -23.32
C GLY A 244 20.51 -8.41 -23.03
N LYS A 245 20.01 -8.32 -21.77
CA LYS A 245 19.04 -7.34 -21.28
C LYS A 245 17.67 -7.37 -22.01
N ASN A 246 16.77 -6.46 -21.71
CA ASN A 246 15.44 -6.32 -22.33
C ASN A 246 14.68 -7.64 -22.43
N ARG A 247 14.63 -8.39 -21.33
CA ARG A 247 14.00 -9.71 -21.30
C ARG A 247 13.51 -10.12 -19.92
N VAL A 248 12.77 -11.21 -19.92
CA VAL A 248 12.27 -11.88 -18.73
C VAL A 248 13.00 -13.22 -18.61
N ALA A 249 13.49 -13.54 -17.42
CA ALA A 249 14.03 -14.85 -17.07
C ALA A 249 13.23 -15.41 -15.88
N TYR A 250 12.88 -16.68 -15.96
CA TYR A 250 12.31 -17.42 -14.84
C TYR A 250 13.44 -18.10 -14.07
N TYR A 251 13.30 -18.13 -12.73
CA TYR A 251 14.23 -18.85 -11.91
C TYR A 251 14.26 -20.33 -12.29
N ASP A 252 15.44 -20.89 -12.48
CA ASP A 252 15.65 -22.31 -12.75
C ASP A 252 16.96 -22.76 -12.05
N GLU A 253 16.85 -23.67 -11.10
CA GLU A 253 18.00 -24.19 -10.33
C GLU A 253 19.06 -24.84 -11.24
N ASN A 254 18.68 -25.40 -12.38
CA ASN A 254 19.58 -26.07 -13.30
C ASN A 254 20.48 -25.09 -14.08
N VAL A 255 20.03 -23.86 -14.29
CA VAL A 255 20.78 -22.81 -15.03
C VAL A 255 21.87 -22.21 -14.15
N ILE A 256 21.63 -22.06 -12.84
CA ILE A 256 22.57 -21.43 -11.90
C ILE A 256 23.85 -22.23 -11.76
N SER A 257 23.80 -23.57 -11.82
CA SER A 257 24.98 -24.43 -11.72
C SER A 257 26.01 -24.22 -12.84
N THR A 258 25.59 -23.60 -13.95
CA THR A 258 26.44 -23.27 -15.10
C THR A 258 27.06 -21.88 -15.04
N SER A 259 26.36 -20.89 -14.40
CA SER A 259 26.82 -19.49 -14.33
C SER A 259 27.90 -19.25 -13.27
N PHE A 260 27.91 -20.03 -12.18
CA PHE A 260 28.93 -19.95 -11.12
C PHE A 260 30.24 -20.74 -11.43
N LYS A 261 30.33 -21.41 -12.57
CA LYS A 261 31.53 -22.19 -13.00
C LYS A 261 32.39 -21.48 -14.02
N ARG A 262 32.22 -20.15 -14.22
CA ARG A 262 33.12 -19.37 -15.10
C ARG A 262 33.82 -18.25 -14.38
#